data_6006f330b4c946ff04df0bff30d4f746
#
_entry.id   6006f330b4c946ff04df0bff30d4f746
#
_cell.length_a   1.000
_cell.length_b   1.000
_cell.length_c   1.000
_cell.angle_alpha   90.00
_cell.angle_beta   90.00
_cell.angle_gamma   90.00
#
_symmetry.space_group_name_H-M   'P 1'
#
loop_
_entity.id
_entity.type
_entity.pdbx_description
1 polymer ?
#
loop_
_entity_poly.entity_id
_entity_poly.type
_entity_poly.pdbx_seq_one_letter_code
_entity_poly.pdbx_strand_id
1 'polypeptide(L)'
;MLTINLDETEAKKIYLEEIKKHLERMETETLFWDTTDLIKQTRLSWGTIQKEFLYDPRFPKAKLGRKWLFPAKKAKEFLLIWIEEKRY
;
A
#
# COMPACT_ATOMS: atom_id res chain seq x y z
N MET A 1 5.45 -27.28 -34.78
CA MET A 1 6.60 -27.28 -33.86
C MET A 1 7.20 -25.91 -33.66
N LEU A 2 7.58 -25.25 -34.75
CA LEU A 2 8.06 -23.87 -34.63
C LEU A 2 7.02 -22.94 -34.02
N THR A 3 5.77 -23.18 -34.38
CA THR A 3 4.65 -22.39 -33.84
C THR A 3 4.54 -22.54 -32.35
N ILE A 4 4.74 -23.75 -31.82
CA ILE A 4 4.68 -24.04 -30.39
C ILE A 4 5.81 -23.31 -29.65
N ASN A 5 7.01 -23.33 -30.23
CA ASN A 5 8.15 -22.63 -29.62
C ASN A 5 7.96 -21.12 -29.61
N LEU A 6 7.38 -20.57 -30.67
CA LEU A 6 7.06 -19.17 -30.76
C LEU A 6 6.01 -18.77 -29.71
N ASP A 7 5.01 -19.64 -29.58
CA ASP A 7 3.95 -19.42 -28.59
C ASP A 7 4.49 -19.44 -27.16
N GLU A 8 5.42 -20.35 -26.87
CA GLU A 8 6.09 -20.39 -25.57
C GLU A 8 6.91 -19.14 -25.31
N THR A 9 7.62 -18.65 -26.32
CA THR A 9 8.43 -17.45 -26.20
C THR A 9 7.54 -16.24 -25.97
N GLU A 10 6.44 -16.15 -26.72
CA GLU A 10 5.48 -15.08 -26.57
C GLU A 10 4.77 -15.14 -25.21
N ALA A 11 4.40 -16.34 -24.78
CA ALA A 11 3.77 -16.53 -23.46
C ALA A 11 4.73 -16.11 -22.35
N LYS A 12 5.99 -16.46 -22.43
CA LYS A 12 7.00 -16.03 -21.47
C LYS A 12 7.19 -14.54 -21.50
N LYS A 13 7.20 -13.95 -22.69
CA LYS A 13 7.34 -12.50 -22.86
C LYS A 13 6.19 -11.76 -22.22
N ILE A 14 4.96 -12.21 -22.49
CA ILE A 14 3.75 -11.63 -21.90
C ILE A 14 3.78 -11.79 -20.38
N TYR A 15 4.15 -12.96 -19.91
CA TYR A 15 4.26 -13.24 -18.47
C TYR A 15 5.28 -12.32 -17.80
N LEU A 16 6.45 -12.16 -18.41
CA LEU A 16 7.50 -11.29 -17.90
C LEU A 16 7.06 -9.82 -17.91
N GLU A 17 6.35 -9.42 -18.96
CA GLU A 17 5.84 -8.06 -19.04
C GLU A 17 4.80 -7.80 -17.96
N GLU A 18 3.93 -8.75 -17.68
CA GLU A 18 2.94 -8.62 -16.62
C GLU A 18 3.59 -8.58 -15.24
N ILE A 19 4.59 -9.41 -15.01
CA ILE A 19 5.36 -9.40 -13.76
C ILE A 19 6.05 -8.06 -13.62
N LYS A 20 6.66 -7.56 -14.69
CA LYS A 20 7.34 -6.28 -14.71
C LYS A 20 6.38 -5.14 -14.38
N LYS A 21 5.20 -5.15 -15.01
CA LYS A 21 4.16 -4.17 -14.73
C LYS A 21 3.70 -4.23 -13.29
N HIS A 22 3.55 -5.44 -12.76
CA HIS A 22 3.16 -5.65 -11.38
C HIS A 22 4.24 -5.12 -10.42
N LEU A 23 5.51 -5.41 -10.71
CA LEU A 23 6.64 -4.92 -9.93
C LEU A 23 6.76 -3.40 -10.02
N GLU A 24 6.56 -2.83 -11.21
CA GLU A 24 6.55 -1.38 -11.39
C GLU A 24 5.43 -0.74 -10.58
N ARG A 25 4.26 -1.36 -10.57
CA ARG A 25 3.14 -0.90 -9.76
C ARG A 25 3.48 -0.98 -8.26
N MET A 26 4.16 -2.04 -7.84
CA MET A 26 4.62 -2.19 -6.46
C MET A 26 5.72 -1.19 -6.13
N GLU A 27 6.60 -0.91 -7.08
CA GLU A 27 7.67 0.08 -6.92
C GLU A 27 7.13 1.50 -6.86
N THR A 28 6.04 1.78 -7.58
CA THR A 28 5.38 3.09 -7.51
C THR A 28 4.57 3.23 -6.23
N GLU A 29 4.20 2.13 -5.59
CA GLU A 29 3.59 2.19 -4.28
C GLU A 29 4.68 2.48 -3.25
N THR A 30 4.49 3.54 -2.49
CA THR A 30 5.41 3.94 -1.44
C THR A 30 5.46 2.84 -0.39
N LEU A 31 6.66 2.44 0.01
CA LEU A 31 6.82 1.46 1.07
C LEU A 31 6.30 1.99 2.40
N PHE A 32 6.53 3.27 2.63
CA PHE A 32 6.03 3.96 3.82
C PHE A 32 5.22 5.19 3.42
N TRP A 33 4.18 5.45 4.16
CA TRP A 33 3.44 6.70 4.06
C TRP A 33 3.97 7.68 5.09
N ASP A 34 4.02 8.95 4.73
CA ASP A 34 4.23 10.02 5.71
C ASP A 34 2.87 10.58 6.13
N THR A 35 2.87 11.65 6.92
CA THR A 35 1.63 12.29 7.38
C THR A 35 0.77 12.76 6.21
N THR A 36 1.39 13.35 5.20
CA THR A 36 0.66 13.86 4.02
C THR A 36 -0.01 12.70 3.27
N ASP A 37 0.71 11.60 3.09
CA ASP A 37 0.17 10.42 2.43
C ASP A 37 -1.00 9.84 3.22
N LEU A 38 -0.88 9.75 4.54
CA LEU A 38 -1.93 9.21 5.38
C LEU A 38 -3.20 10.07 5.28
N ILE A 39 -3.06 11.38 5.34
CA ILE A 39 -4.17 12.32 5.17
C ILE A 39 -4.84 12.09 3.81
N LYS A 40 -4.04 11.99 2.76
CA LYS A 40 -4.52 11.77 1.40
C LYS A 40 -5.27 10.44 1.26
N GLN A 41 -4.71 9.38 1.80
CA GLN A 41 -5.28 8.04 1.67
C GLN A 41 -6.56 7.86 2.48
N THR A 42 -6.62 8.47 3.66
CA THR A 42 -7.80 8.37 4.53
C THR A 42 -8.82 9.46 4.28
N ARG A 43 -8.40 10.56 3.69
CA ARG A 43 -9.21 11.77 3.50
C ARG A 43 -9.67 12.38 4.82
N LEU A 44 -8.95 12.09 5.88
CA LEU A 44 -9.22 12.65 7.21
C LEU A 44 -8.18 13.70 7.53
N SER A 45 -8.59 14.72 8.31
CA SER A 45 -7.63 15.72 8.79
C SER A 45 -6.67 15.07 9.77
N TRP A 46 -5.50 15.68 9.95
CA TRP A 46 -4.52 15.20 10.92
C TRP A 46 -5.09 15.13 12.34
N GLY A 47 -5.86 16.15 12.71
CA GLY A 47 -6.51 16.16 14.02
C GLY A 47 -7.44 14.98 14.23
N THR A 48 -8.23 14.64 13.21
CA THR A 48 -9.11 13.47 13.25
C THR A 48 -8.33 12.18 13.36
N ILE A 49 -7.26 12.05 12.58
CA ILE A 49 -6.39 10.86 12.61
C ILE A 49 -5.81 10.67 14.02
N GLN A 50 -5.31 11.75 14.63
CA GLN A 50 -4.75 11.69 15.97
C GLN A 50 -5.80 11.26 16.99
N LYS A 51 -7.01 11.79 16.86
CA LYS A 51 -8.11 11.49 17.77
C LYS A 51 -8.62 10.06 17.62
N GLU A 52 -8.72 9.60 16.38
CA GLU A 52 -9.40 8.33 16.09
C GLU A 52 -8.51 7.10 16.19
N PHE A 53 -7.33 7.13 15.59
CA PHE A 53 -6.54 5.91 15.54
C PHE A 53 -5.02 6.07 15.61
N LEU A 54 -4.48 7.26 15.51
CA LEU A 54 -3.01 7.41 15.47
C LEU A 54 -2.33 6.73 16.66
N TYR A 55 -2.91 6.86 17.84
CA TYR A 55 -2.33 6.31 19.07
C TYR A 55 -2.89 4.93 19.44
N ASP A 56 -3.67 4.32 18.56
CA ASP A 56 -4.11 2.93 18.76
C ASP A 56 -2.89 2.02 18.69
N PRO A 57 -2.67 1.17 19.71
CA PRO A 57 -1.52 0.25 19.71
C PRO A 57 -1.45 -0.66 18.50
N ARG A 58 -2.58 -0.93 17.87
CA ARG A 58 -2.64 -1.79 16.68
C ARG A 58 -2.24 -1.06 15.41
N PHE A 59 -2.25 0.28 15.42
CA PHE A 59 -1.94 1.05 14.22
C PHE A 59 -0.42 1.09 14.00
N PRO A 60 0.06 0.56 12.85
CA PRO A 60 1.50 0.53 12.58
C PRO A 60 2.02 1.94 12.34
N LYS A 61 3.01 2.34 13.11
CA LYS A 61 3.62 3.65 13.00
C LYS A 61 5.03 3.63 13.53
N ALA A 62 5.84 4.52 13.00
CA ALA A 62 7.19 4.76 13.48
C ALA A 62 7.48 6.25 13.40
N LYS A 63 8.26 6.76 14.30
CA LYS A 63 8.66 8.14 14.27
C LYS A 63 10.18 8.22 14.17
N LEU A 64 10.66 8.78 13.07
CA LEU A 64 12.09 8.99 12.84
C LEU A 64 12.36 10.48 12.96
N GLY A 65 12.96 10.87 14.10
CA GLY A 65 13.11 12.27 14.40
C GLY A 65 11.75 12.95 14.56
N ARG A 66 11.45 13.88 13.67
CA ARG A 66 10.16 14.59 13.67
C ARG A 66 9.18 14.05 12.65
N LYS A 67 9.59 13.06 11.88
CA LYS A 67 8.78 12.56 10.77
C LYS A 67 8.08 11.27 11.15
N TRP A 68 6.77 11.25 10.99
CA TRP A 68 5.99 10.03 11.11
C TRP A 68 6.10 9.21 9.83
N LEU A 69 6.26 7.92 9.98
CA LEU A 69 6.24 6.98 8.87
C LEU A 69 5.32 5.81 9.22
N PHE A 70 4.55 5.38 8.24
CA PHE A 70 3.58 4.31 8.41
C PHE A 70 3.83 3.26 7.34
N PRO A 71 4.04 1.98 7.71
CA PRO A 71 4.16 0.92 6.69
C PRO A 71 2.88 0.88 5.88
N ALA A 72 2.96 1.21 4.60
CA ALA A 72 1.78 1.40 3.76
C ALA A 72 0.85 0.19 3.74
N LYS A 73 1.42 -0.99 3.54
CA LYS A 73 0.64 -2.23 3.47
C LYS A 73 -0.09 -2.52 4.77
N LYS A 74 0.62 -2.45 5.88
CA LYS A 74 0.04 -2.72 7.21
C LYS A 74 -0.96 -1.64 7.61
N ALA A 75 -0.68 -0.39 7.25
CA ALA A 75 -1.60 0.71 7.52
C ALA A 75 -2.91 0.51 6.76
N LYS A 76 -2.85 0.10 5.50
CA LYS A 76 -4.04 -0.21 4.72
C LYS A 76 -4.86 -1.31 5.37
N GLU A 77 -4.21 -2.39 5.79
CA GLU A 77 -4.87 -3.51 6.45
C GLU A 77 -5.57 -3.06 7.73
N PHE A 78 -4.86 -2.30 8.55
CA PHE A 78 -5.44 -1.75 9.79
C PHE A 78 -6.66 -0.90 9.51
N LEU A 79 -6.55 0.03 8.54
CA LEU A 79 -7.63 0.96 8.24
C LEU A 79 -8.89 0.26 7.76
N LEU A 80 -8.74 -0.80 6.98
CA LEU A 80 -9.89 -1.58 6.52
C LEU A 80 -10.61 -2.26 7.68
N ILE A 81 -9.85 -2.80 8.63
CA ILE A 81 -10.43 -3.40 9.84
C ILE A 81 -11.05 -2.32 10.72
N TRP A 82 -10.35 -1.23 10.92
CA TRP A 82 -10.80 -0.12 11.76
C TRP A 82 -12.13 0.46 11.28
N ILE A 83 -12.27 0.67 9.96
CA ILE A 83 -13.49 1.24 9.42
C ILE A 83 -14.67 0.27 9.57
N GLU A 84 -14.42 -1.02 9.51
CA GLU A 84 -15.46 -2.03 9.77
C GLU A 84 -15.94 -1.98 11.22
N GLU A 85 -15.02 -1.75 12.16
CA GLU A 85 -15.37 -1.59 13.58
C GLU A 85 -16.20 -0.34 13.82
N LYS A 86 -16.03 0.70 13.01
CA LYS A 86 -16.76 1.97 13.12
C LYS A 86 -18.08 1.99 12.35
N ARG A 87 -18.39 0.92 11.68
CA ARG A 87 -19.55 0.84 10.82
C ARG A 87 -20.85 0.81 11.62
N TYR A 88 -21.80 1.58 11.13
CA TYR A 88 -23.14 1.64 11.75
C TYR A 88 -24.19 1.07 10.84
#